data_19dbff94ad7670e479b75bb1343fadc0
#
_entry.id   19dbff94ad7670e479b75bb1343fadc0
#
_cell.length_a   1.000
_cell.length_b   1.000
_cell.length_c   1.000
_cell.angle_alpha   90.00
_cell.angle_beta   90.00
_cell.angle_gamma   90.00
#
_symmetry.space_group_name_H-M   'P 1'
#
loop_
_entity.id
_entity.type
_entity.pdbx_description
1 polymer ?
#
loop_
_entity_poly.entity_id
_entity_poly.type
_entity_poly.pdbx_seq_one_letter_code
_entity_poly.pdbx_strand_id
1 'polypeptide(L)'
;YECSTMGCRTRVFENRHGEKTSIGRGNLSFTTINFVKLAIEANKEAQNQLGMNFEIGIGSEKSMNDKFLKLEKKIFMQKLEQYIGVCARQLYDRYTFQCTALKKQFPLLMAGLWNGSEKLAPNDKVEPLLKQGTLGIGFIGLAEALIVLTGKHHGESEKSQELGLEIVRTMKEEVDGYSDKYDLNYSVLATPAEGLSGRFTKIDRATYGIIHGVTDKDYYTNSNHVPVYYKCTAEHKAKIEGPYHELTRGGHIFYIELDGDATHNPESVEAVVDLMDKYNMGYGSVNHTRSRCMDCGFENADATLTECPMCGSKNIDTIQRITGYLVGTTSRWNAGKLAELKDRVTHDTGIKGAN
;
A
#
# COMPACT_ATOMS: atom_id res chain seq x y z
N TYR A 1 -6.61 -22.98 -5.60
CA TYR A 1 -6.02 -22.12 -6.65
C TYR A 1 -4.70 -21.57 -6.16
N GLU A 2 -3.65 -21.60 -7.00
CA GLU A 2 -2.40 -20.93 -6.67
C GLU A 2 -2.52 -19.42 -6.90
N CYS A 3 -2.09 -18.65 -5.92
CA CYS A 3 -2.00 -17.21 -6.00
C CYS A 3 -0.62 -16.78 -5.49
N SER A 4 0.12 -16.08 -6.31
CA SER A 4 1.43 -15.52 -5.95
C SER A 4 1.46 -14.01 -6.07
N THR A 5 2.39 -13.40 -5.35
CA THR A 5 2.65 -11.97 -5.43
C THR A 5 3.77 -11.67 -6.41
N MET A 6 3.67 -10.57 -7.12
CA MET A 6 4.71 -10.04 -8.00
C MET A 6 5.31 -8.79 -7.36
N GLY A 7 6.64 -8.71 -7.33
CA GLY A 7 7.33 -7.65 -6.64
C GLY A 7 6.94 -7.59 -5.16
N CYS A 8 6.47 -6.43 -4.70
CA CYS A 8 6.19 -6.19 -3.29
C CYS A 8 4.92 -6.87 -2.79
N ARG A 9 3.80 -6.70 -3.49
CA ARG A 9 2.48 -7.15 -3.04
C ARG A 9 1.45 -7.29 -4.16
N THR A 10 1.78 -6.95 -5.40
CA THR A 10 0.83 -7.04 -6.51
C THR A 10 0.44 -8.49 -6.75
N ARG A 11 -0.84 -8.76 -6.82
CA ARG A 11 -1.40 -10.11 -7.04
C ARG A 11 -2.06 -10.17 -8.41
N VAL A 12 -1.91 -11.32 -9.05
CA VAL A 12 -2.55 -11.64 -10.32
C VAL A 12 -3.33 -12.94 -10.11
N PHE A 13 -4.62 -12.83 -9.90
CA PHE A 13 -5.46 -13.97 -9.56
C PHE A 13 -6.74 -14.03 -10.41
N GLU A 14 -7.64 -13.05 -10.29
CA GLU A 14 -8.87 -13.00 -11.04
C GLU A 14 -8.60 -12.97 -12.55
N ASN A 15 -9.37 -13.72 -13.33
CA ASN A 15 -9.21 -13.81 -14.78
C ASN A 15 -10.56 -13.95 -15.47
N ARG A 16 -10.89 -13.01 -16.30
CA ARG A 16 -12.10 -13.02 -17.16
C ARG A 16 -11.87 -13.82 -18.44
N HIS A 17 -10.60 -14.06 -18.81
CA HIS A 17 -10.20 -14.61 -20.10
C HIS A 17 -9.42 -15.92 -20.00
N GLY A 18 -9.58 -16.65 -18.90
CA GLY A 18 -8.89 -17.93 -18.69
C GLY A 18 -8.98 -18.41 -17.24
N GLU A 19 -8.06 -19.27 -16.87
CA GLU A 19 -8.01 -19.82 -15.51
C GLU A 19 -7.66 -18.76 -14.46
N LYS A 20 -8.24 -18.89 -13.27
CA LYS A 20 -7.91 -18.07 -12.10
C LYS A 20 -6.61 -18.55 -11.45
N THR A 21 -5.49 -18.22 -12.06
CA THR A 21 -4.14 -18.56 -11.59
C THR A 21 -3.20 -17.37 -11.78
N SER A 22 -2.13 -17.31 -10.99
CA SER A 22 -1.03 -16.37 -11.22
C SER A 22 0.00 -16.88 -12.22
N ILE A 23 0.02 -18.19 -12.49
CA ILE A 23 1.04 -18.83 -13.34
C ILE A 23 0.86 -18.39 -14.79
N GLY A 24 1.96 -17.97 -15.41
CA GLY A 24 1.97 -17.53 -16.82
C GLY A 24 1.18 -16.26 -17.10
N ARG A 25 0.95 -15.44 -16.09
CA ARG A 25 0.23 -14.15 -16.19
C ARG A 25 1.03 -13.05 -15.51
N GLY A 26 0.58 -11.80 -15.65
CA GLY A 26 1.25 -10.65 -15.02
C GLY A 26 0.37 -9.42 -14.90
N ASN A 27 0.83 -8.48 -14.09
CA ASN A 27 0.24 -7.14 -14.05
C ASN A 27 0.78 -6.30 -15.20
N LEU A 28 -0.09 -5.69 -15.99
CA LEU A 28 0.27 -4.88 -17.14
C LEU A 28 0.61 -3.44 -16.75
N SER A 29 -0.18 -2.90 -15.84
CA SER A 29 -0.01 -1.53 -15.38
C SER A 29 -0.83 -1.28 -14.12
N PHE A 30 -0.42 -0.27 -13.33
CA PHE A 30 -1.24 0.27 -12.26
C PHE A 30 -1.09 1.79 -12.19
N THR A 31 -2.05 2.43 -11.53
CA THR A 31 -2.03 3.86 -11.20
C THR A 31 -2.56 4.04 -9.79
N THR A 32 -2.27 5.18 -9.15
CA THR A 32 -2.52 5.38 -7.73
C THR A 32 -3.20 6.70 -7.47
N ILE A 33 -4.26 6.68 -6.67
CA ILE A 33 -5.02 7.85 -6.23
C ILE A 33 -4.46 8.36 -4.91
N ASN A 34 -4.31 9.67 -4.79
CA ASN A 34 -3.97 10.36 -3.56
C ASN A 34 -5.26 10.66 -2.78
N PHE A 35 -5.60 9.83 -1.79
CA PHE A 35 -6.81 10.02 -0.99
C PHE A 35 -6.75 11.27 -0.12
N VAL A 36 -5.56 11.66 0.33
CA VAL A 36 -5.37 12.86 1.17
C VAL A 36 -5.79 14.12 0.42
N LYS A 37 -5.31 14.26 -0.83
CA LYS A 37 -5.71 15.38 -1.69
C LYS A 37 -7.23 15.44 -1.85
N LEU A 38 -7.88 14.30 -2.15
CA LEU A 38 -9.34 14.27 -2.31
C LEU A 38 -10.06 14.70 -1.04
N ALA A 39 -9.58 14.27 0.13
CA ALA A 39 -10.17 14.62 1.42
C ALA A 39 -10.02 16.11 1.72
N ILE A 40 -8.83 16.71 1.51
CA ILE A 40 -8.59 18.14 1.70
C ILE A 40 -9.47 18.97 0.77
N GLU A 41 -9.57 18.58 -0.51
CA GLU A 41 -10.40 19.27 -1.49
C GLU A 41 -11.88 19.16 -1.14
N ALA A 42 -12.36 17.99 -0.71
CA ALA A 42 -13.74 17.78 -0.28
C ALA A 42 -14.10 18.64 0.93
N ASN A 43 -13.18 18.72 1.90
CA ASN A 43 -13.33 19.55 3.08
C ASN A 43 -13.46 21.03 2.71
N LYS A 44 -12.51 21.57 1.93
CA LYS A 44 -12.53 22.98 1.49
C LYS A 44 -13.79 23.31 0.69
N GLU A 45 -14.23 22.43 -0.17
CA GLU A 45 -15.44 22.61 -0.96
C GLU A 45 -16.68 22.62 -0.08
N ALA A 46 -16.78 21.70 0.89
CA ALA A 46 -17.88 21.67 1.84
C ALA A 46 -17.93 22.93 2.73
N GLN A 47 -16.76 23.43 3.20
CA GLN A 47 -16.66 24.69 3.91
C GLN A 47 -17.18 25.85 3.07
N ASN A 48 -16.75 25.97 1.81
CA ASN A 48 -17.17 27.02 0.91
C ASN A 48 -18.69 27.00 0.64
N GLN A 49 -19.27 25.81 0.40
CA GLN A 49 -20.71 25.65 0.14
C GLN A 49 -21.57 26.01 1.36
N LEU A 50 -21.06 25.83 2.57
CA LEU A 50 -21.79 26.12 3.82
C LEU A 50 -21.41 27.47 4.45
N GLY A 51 -20.48 28.22 3.85
CA GLY A 51 -19.98 29.48 4.42
C GLY A 51 -19.25 29.28 5.75
N MET A 52 -18.60 28.14 5.94
CA MET A 52 -17.84 27.77 7.14
C MET A 52 -16.35 28.02 6.93
N ASN A 53 -15.63 28.24 8.03
CA ASN A 53 -14.17 28.35 8.00
C ASN A 53 -13.62 27.81 9.32
N PHE A 54 -12.99 26.65 9.27
CA PHE A 54 -12.30 26.02 10.40
C PHE A 54 -11.05 25.27 9.94
N GLU A 55 -10.15 25.03 10.85
CA GLU A 55 -8.92 24.27 10.57
C GLU A 55 -9.19 22.81 10.29
N ILE A 56 -8.36 22.23 9.41
CA ILE A 56 -8.36 20.81 9.06
C ILE A 56 -7.26 20.13 9.89
N GLY A 57 -7.49 18.90 10.32
CA GLY A 57 -6.47 18.08 10.98
C GLY A 57 -6.91 17.53 12.33
N ILE A 58 -5.95 16.99 13.08
CA ILE A 58 -6.18 16.43 14.41
C ILE A 58 -6.67 17.53 15.36
N GLY A 59 -7.75 17.23 16.10
CA GLY A 59 -8.31 18.16 17.09
C GLY A 59 -9.19 19.27 16.51
N SER A 60 -9.53 19.22 15.23
CA SER A 60 -10.45 20.19 14.63
C SER A 60 -11.85 20.12 15.26
N GLU A 61 -12.50 21.27 15.49
CA GLU A 61 -13.87 21.39 16.04
C GLU A 61 -14.98 20.88 15.12
N LYS A 62 -14.61 20.34 13.99
CA LYS A 62 -15.44 19.83 12.91
C LYS A 62 -16.46 18.77 13.33
N SER A 63 -16.16 18.00 14.38
CA SER A 63 -16.94 16.82 14.80
C SER A 63 -18.36 17.10 15.27
N MET A 64 -18.77 18.37 15.40
CA MET A 64 -20.07 18.75 15.94
C MET A 64 -21.12 19.14 14.88
N ASN A 65 -20.75 19.20 13.57
CA ASN A 65 -21.69 19.62 12.53
C ASN A 65 -22.04 18.48 11.55
N ASP A 66 -23.11 17.78 11.85
CA ASP A 66 -23.61 16.66 11.02
C ASP A 66 -23.88 17.04 9.55
N LYS A 67 -24.36 18.27 9.30
CA LYS A 67 -24.63 18.73 7.92
C LYS A 67 -23.33 18.86 7.13
N PHE A 68 -22.28 19.38 7.78
CA PHE A 68 -20.97 19.50 7.18
C PHE A 68 -20.38 18.13 6.90
N LEU A 69 -20.35 17.22 7.88
CA LEU A 69 -19.78 15.88 7.74
C LEU A 69 -20.46 15.07 6.59
N LYS A 70 -21.78 15.16 6.50
CA LYS A 70 -22.53 14.51 5.41
C LYS A 70 -22.18 15.09 4.04
N LEU A 71 -22.07 16.41 3.94
CA LEU A 71 -21.72 17.09 2.68
C LEU A 71 -20.29 16.77 2.26
N GLU A 72 -19.35 16.87 3.17
CA GLU A 72 -17.94 16.58 2.93
C GLU A 72 -17.73 15.13 2.47
N LYS A 73 -18.33 14.16 3.17
CA LYS A 73 -18.31 12.76 2.77
C LYS A 73 -18.89 12.58 1.36
N LYS A 74 -20.03 13.20 1.07
CA LYS A 74 -20.65 13.14 -0.27
C LYS A 74 -19.71 13.66 -1.35
N ILE A 75 -19.10 14.83 -1.12
CA ILE A 75 -18.15 15.42 -2.08
C ILE A 75 -16.92 14.54 -2.26
N PHE A 76 -16.39 13.99 -1.16
CA PHE A 76 -15.25 13.06 -1.22
C PHE A 76 -15.56 11.84 -2.09
N MET A 77 -16.72 11.19 -1.87
CA MET A 77 -17.13 10.02 -2.65
C MET A 77 -17.32 10.35 -4.14
N GLN A 78 -17.94 11.47 -4.45
CA GLN A 78 -18.08 11.93 -5.85
C GLN A 78 -16.72 12.19 -6.52
N LYS A 79 -15.78 12.81 -5.82
CA LYS A 79 -14.41 12.99 -6.33
C LYS A 79 -13.72 11.63 -6.52
N LEU A 80 -13.87 10.71 -5.58
CA LEU A 80 -13.30 9.37 -5.68
C LEU A 80 -13.79 8.65 -6.94
N GLU A 81 -15.09 8.59 -7.18
CA GLU A 81 -15.70 8.00 -8.38
C GLU A 81 -15.14 8.63 -9.67
N GLN A 82 -15.05 9.96 -9.72
CA GLN A 82 -14.46 10.67 -10.87
C GLN A 82 -13.00 10.27 -11.12
N TYR A 83 -12.17 10.21 -10.06
CA TYR A 83 -10.75 9.84 -10.20
C TYR A 83 -10.58 8.36 -10.55
N ILE A 84 -11.42 7.47 -10.05
CA ILE A 84 -11.44 6.05 -10.47
C ILE A 84 -11.72 5.98 -11.99
N GLY A 85 -12.69 6.74 -12.48
CA GLY A 85 -13.01 6.81 -13.90
C GLY A 85 -11.84 7.28 -14.77
N VAL A 86 -11.12 8.33 -14.33
CA VAL A 86 -9.91 8.81 -14.99
C VAL A 86 -8.81 7.76 -14.99
N CYS A 87 -8.58 7.09 -13.85
CA CYS A 87 -7.59 6.03 -13.72
C CYS A 87 -7.92 4.83 -14.60
N ALA A 88 -9.17 4.40 -14.61
CA ALA A 88 -9.62 3.28 -15.44
C ALA A 88 -9.43 3.57 -16.93
N ARG A 89 -9.78 4.78 -17.37
CA ARG A 89 -9.55 5.20 -18.76
C ARG A 89 -8.06 5.25 -19.11
N GLN A 90 -7.23 5.83 -18.26
CA GLN A 90 -5.79 5.88 -18.47
C GLN A 90 -5.17 4.48 -18.58
N LEU A 91 -5.61 3.53 -17.75
CA LEU A 91 -5.15 2.15 -17.80
C LEU A 91 -5.61 1.45 -19.10
N TYR A 92 -6.83 1.73 -19.56
CA TYR A 92 -7.32 1.24 -20.84
C TYR A 92 -6.49 1.77 -22.00
N ASP A 93 -6.15 3.06 -22.01
CA ASP A 93 -5.33 3.67 -23.06
C ASP A 93 -3.91 3.07 -23.07
N ARG A 94 -3.33 2.79 -21.88
CA ARG A 94 -2.04 2.08 -21.75
C ARG A 94 -2.14 0.63 -22.29
N TYR A 95 -3.19 -0.08 -21.93
CA TYR A 95 -3.45 -1.42 -22.44
C TYR A 95 -3.53 -1.42 -23.97
N THR A 96 -4.31 -0.51 -24.55
CA THR A 96 -4.45 -0.36 -26.01
C THR A 96 -3.10 -0.09 -26.67
N PHE A 97 -2.28 0.77 -26.08
CA PHE A 97 -0.91 1.00 -26.55
C PHE A 97 -0.05 -0.26 -26.46
N GLN A 98 -0.07 -0.96 -25.34
CA GLN A 98 0.70 -2.21 -25.17
C GLN A 98 0.29 -3.29 -26.18
N CYS A 99 -0.97 -3.36 -26.58
CA CYS A 99 -1.48 -4.29 -27.59
C CYS A 99 -0.82 -4.10 -28.97
N THR A 100 -0.24 -2.94 -29.27
CA THR A 100 0.46 -2.68 -30.55
C THR A 100 1.85 -3.30 -30.62
N ALA A 101 2.41 -3.72 -29.49
CA ALA A 101 3.76 -4.25 -29.39
C ALA A 101 3.87 -5.66 -29.99
N LEU A 102 5.09 -6.04 -30.41
CA LEU A 102 5.38 -7.34 -31.00
C LEU A 102 5.98 -8.29 -29.96
N LYS A 103 5.67 -9.58 -30.05
CA LYS A 103 6.17 -10.61 -29.12
C LYS A 103 7.70 -10.54 -28.92
N LYS A 104 8.47 -10.32 -30.00
CA LYS A 104 9.95 -10.23 -29.94
C LYS A 104 10.48 -9.13 -29.04
N GLN A 105 9.66 -8.14 -28.68
CA GLN A 105 10.05 -7.05 -27.77
C GLN A 105 10.03 -7.46 -26.30
N PHE A 106 9.49 -8.65 -25.99
CA PHE A 106 9.33 -9.15 -24.62
C PHE A 106 10.07 -10.45 -24.40
N PRO A 107 11.22 -10.45 -23.72
CA PRO A 107 12.01 -11.68 -23.47
C PRO A 107 11.20 -12.79 -22.79
N LEU A 108 10.32 -12.45 -21.83
CA LEU A 108 9.50 -13.44 -21.12
C LEU A 108 8.48 -14.12 -22.04
N LEU A 109 7.91 -13.39 -23.01
CA LEU A 109 7.00 -13.95 -24.01
C LEU A 109 7.77 -14.81 -25.01
N MET A 110 8.99 -14.39 -25.38
CA MET A 110 9.86 -15.20 -26.25
C MET A 110 10.30 -16.50 -25.57
N ALA A 111 10.49 -16.47 -24.25
CA ALA A 111 10.83 -17.65 -23.44
C ALA A 111 9.63 -18.57 -23.12
N GLY A 112 8.41 -18.23 -23.57
CA GLY A 112 7.22 -19.06 -23.32
C GLY A 112 6.66 -18.97 -21.90
N LEU A 113 7.04 -17.94 -21.12
CA LEU A 113 6.65 -17.80 -19.72
C LEU A 113 5.29 -17.12 -19.50
N TRP A 114 4.64 -16.67 -20.56
CA TRP A 114 3.28 -16.13 -20.52
C TRP A 114 2.33 -17.08 -21.25
N ASN A 115 1.18 -17.37 -20.60
CA ASN A 115 0.19 -18.31 -21.13
C ASN A 115 -0.25 -17.95 -22.55
N GLY A 116 -0.14 -18.93 -23.48
CA GLY A 116 -0.49 -18.75 -24.88
C GLY A 116 0.60 -18.11 -25.74
N SER A 117 1.73 -17.70 -25.15
CA SER A 117 2.82 -17.07 -25.92
C SER A 117 3.46 -18.00 -26.97
N GLU A 118 3.39 -19.31 -26.76
CA GLU A 118 3.84 -20.31 -27.71
C GLU A 118 3.05 -20.32 -29.05
N LYS A 119 1.82 -19.76 -29.03
CA LYS A 119 0.95 -19.66 -30.22
C LYS A 119 1.27 -18.49 -31.13
N LEU A 120 2.12 -17.58 -30.70
CA LEU A 120 2.49 -16.35 -31.43
C LEU A 120 3.89 -16.48 -32.04
N ALA A 121 4.03 -16.06 -33.31
CA ALA A 121 5.34 -15.84 -33.92
C ALA A 121 6.02 -14.57 -33.37
N PRO A 122 7.36 -14.41 -33.48
CA PRO A 122 8.08 -13.25 -32.94
C PRO A 122 7.59 -11.90 -33.45
N ASN A 123 7.04 -11.81 -34.64
CA ASN A 123 6.53 -10.59 -35.24
C ASN A 123 5.02 -10.38 -35.07
N ASP A 124 4.34 -11.28 -34.36
CA ASP A 124 2.91 -11.12 -34.07
C ASP A 124 2.71 -10.10 -32.93
N LYS A 125 1.58 -9.39 -32.97
CA LYS A 125 1.14 -8.51 -31.89
C LYS A 125 0.79 -9.31 -30.64
N VAL A 126 1.10 -8.75 -29.47
CA VAL A 126 0.84 -9.42 -28.17
C VAL A 126 -0.60 -9.28 -27.67
N GLU A 127 -1.45 -8.54 -28.38
CA GLU A 127 -2.84 -8.26 -27.98
C GLU A 127 -3.62 -9.50 -27.48
N PRO A 128 -3.59 -10.68 -28.15
CA PRO A 128 -4.36 -11.84 -27.68
C PRO A 128 -3.94 -12.34 -26.29
N LEU A 129 -2.69 -12.08 -25.89
CA LEU A 129 -2.15 -12.53 -24.60
C LEU A 129 -2.48 -11.56 -23.47
N LEU A 130 -2.54 -10.25 -23.77
CA LEU A 130 -2.62 -9.21 -22.76
C LEU A 130 -3.99 -9.16 -22.04
N LYS A 131 -5.06 -9.70 -22.64
CA LYS A 131 -6.36 -9.82 -21.98
C LYS A 131 -6.33 -10.61 -20.67
N GLN A 132 -5.37 -11.51 -20.50
CA GLN A 132 -5.17 -12.27 -19.26
C GLN A 132 -4.40 -11.48 -18.19
N GLY A 133 -3.77 -10.37 -18.55
CA GLY A 133 -3.07 -9.50 -17.60
C GLY A 133 -4.04 -8.70 -16.73
N THR A 134 -3.52 -8.09 -15.67
CA THR A 134 -4.29 -7.28 -14.73
C THR A 134 -3.95 -5.80 -14.81
N LEU A 135 -4.92 -4.95 -14.48
CA LEU A 135 -4.80 -3.50 -14.40
C LEU A 135 -5.16 -3.06 -12.98
N GLY A 136 -4.23 -2.40 -12.28
CA GLY A 136 -4.40 -2.03 -10.90
C GLY A 136 -4.79 -0.56 -10.71
N ILE A 137 -5.84 -0.28 -9.93
CA ILE A 137 -6.11 1.06 -9.42
C ILE A 137 -5.82 1.04 -7.92
N GLY A 138 -4.81 1.79 -7.50
CA GLY A 138 -4.36 1.82 -6.12
C GLY A 138 -4.66 3.12 -5.41
N PHE A 139 -4.35 3.17 -4.13
CA PHE A 139 -4.51 4.35 -3.28
C PHE A 139 -3.40 4.47 -2.25
N ILE A 140 -3.20 5.69 -1.74
CA ILE A 140 -2.28 6.05 -0.67
C ILE A 140 -2.96 7.02 0.28
N GLY A 141 -2.58 6.97 1.56
CA GLY A 141 -2.94 7.98 2.55
C GLY A 141 -4.37 7.83 3.07
N LEU A 142 -4.88 6.60 3.20
CA LEU A 142 -6.20 6.37 3.82
C LEU A 142 -6.24 6.91 5.25
N ALA A 143 -5.18 6.69 6.04
CA ALA A 143 -5.11 7.16 7.43
C ALA A 143 -5.24 8.68 7.51
N GLU A 144 -4.44 9.41 6.74
CA GLU A 144 -4.45 10.87 6.71
C GLU A 144 -5.75 11.43 6.11
N ALA A 145 -6.31 10.76 5.10
CA ALA A 145 -7.63 11.13 4.56
C ALA A 145 -8.74 10.99 5.62
N LEU A 146 -8.69 9.93 6.43
CA LEU A 146 -9.64 9.74 7.53
C LEU A 146 -9.44 10.79 8.63
N ILE A 147 -8.21 11.21 8.93
CA ILE A 147 -7.96 12.35 9.84
C ILE A 147 -8.63 13.62 9.29
N VAL A 148 -8.49 13.88 7.99
CA VAL A 148 -9.21 15.01 7.36
C VAL A 148 -10.72 14.85 7.50
N LEU A 149 -11.28 13.67 7.29
CA LEU A 149 -12.74 13.43 7.25
C LEU A 149 -13.39 13.27 8.63
N THR A 150 -12.65 12.80 9.65
CA THR A 150 -13.21 12.43 10.97
C THR A 150 -12.44 12.99 12.18
N GLY A 151 -11.23 13.54 11.97
CA GLY A 151 -10.31 13.96 13.03
C GLY A 151 -9.42 12.85 13.59
N LYS A 152 -9.61 11.58 13.18
CA LYS A 152 -8.85 10.40 13.64
C LYS A 152 -8.61 9.41 12.52
N HIS A 153 -7.49 8.69 12.56
CA HIS A 153 -7.28 7.60 11.62
C HIS A 153 -7.99 6.30 12.07
N HIS A 154 -8.07 5.33 11.19
CA HIS A 154 -8.83 4.09 11.39
C HIS A 154 -8.31 3.19 12.53
N GLY A 155 -7.02 3.30 12.91
CA GLY A 155 -6.48 2.58 14.08
C GLY A 155 -6.95 3.14 15.44
N GLU A 156 -7.44 4.38 15.48
CA GLU A 156 -7.84 5.07 16.71
C GLU A 156 -9.34 5.09 16.96
N SER A 157 -10.16 4.88 15.93
CA SER A 157 -11.59 5.09 15.99
C SER A 157 -12.35 4.08 15.14
N GLU A 158 -13.33 3.42 15.75
CA GLU A 158 -14.24 2.50 15.05
C GLU A 158 -15.02 3.21 13.95
N LYS A 159 -15.51 4.43 14.21
CA LYS A 159 -16.19 5.26 13.20
C LYS A 159 -15.28 5.56 12.00
N SER A 160 -13.99 5.82 12.23
CA SER A 160 -13.03 6.05 11.16
C SER A 160 -12.72 4.74 10.40
N GLN A 161 -12.67 3.60 11.10
CA GLN A 161 -12.51 2.30 10.49
C GLN A 161 -13.71 1.96 9.59
N GLU A 162 -14.93 2.17 10.05
CA GLU A 162 -16.15 1.96 9.26
C GLU A 162 -16.15 2.81 7.99
N LEU A 163 -15.82 4.09 8.11
CA LEU A 163 -15.70 4.99 6.95
C LEU A 163 -14.58 4.56 6.00
N GLY A 164 -13.43 4.14 6.53
CA GLY A 164 -12.32 3.62 5.72
C GLY A 164 -12.72 2.39 4.90
N LEU A 165 -13.42 1.45 5.53
CA LEU A 165 -13.95 0.25 4.86
C LEU A 165 -15.01 0.62 3.81
N GLU A 166 -15.89 1.58 4.09
CA GLU A 166 -16.87 2.09 3.13
C GLU A 166 -16.18 2.68 1.89
N ILE A 167 -15.18 3.54 2.09
CA ILE A 167 -14.41 4.16 1.00
C ILE A 167 -13.76 3.10 0.10
N VAL A 168 -13.07 2.12 0.68
CA VAL A 168 -12.36 1.11 -0.10
C VAL A 168 -13.35 0.12 -0.74
N ARG A 169 -14.49 -0.16 -0.11
CA ARG A 169 -15.56 -0.98 -0.71
C ARG A 169 -16.16 -0.29 -1.91
N THR A 170 -16.53 0.98 -1.81
CA THR A 170 -17.01 1.79 -2.95
C THR A 170 -15.98 1.79 -4.09
N MET A 171 -14.70 1.99 -3.75
CA MET A 171 -13.63 1.91 -4.75
C MET A 171 -13.60 0.55 -5.45
N LYS A 172 -13.78 -0.55 -4.70
CA LYS A 172 -13.81 -1.91 -5.27
C LYS A 172 -15.00 -2.09 -6.21
N GLU A 173 -16.19 -1.69 -5.80
CA GLU A 173 -17.41 -1.81 -6.60
C GLU A 173 -17.29 -1.03 -7.92
N GLU A 174 -16.79 0.18 -7.89
CA GLU A 174 -16.53 0.99 -9.09
C GLU A 174 -15.47 0.35 -10.00
N VAL A 175 -14.37 -0.15 -9.45
CA VAL A 175 -13.31 -0.82 -10.21
C VAL A 175 -13.80 -2.12 -10.85
N ASP A 176 -14.63 -2.90 -10.16
CA ASP A 176 -15.27 -4.09 -10.69
C ASP A 176 -16.20 -3.72 -11.87
N GLY A 177 -16.95 -2.61 -11.78
CA GLY A 177 -17.76 -2.07 -12.88
C GLY A 177 -16.94 -1.71 -14.12
N TYR A 178 -15.71 -1.23 -13.95
CA TYR A 178 -14.78 -1.00 -15.07
C TYR A 178 -14.24 -2.29 -15.67
N SER A 179 -14.11 -3.37 -14.89
CA SER A 179 -13.81 -4.69 -15.43
C SER A 179 -14.91 -5.17 -16.40
N ASP A 180 -16.17 -4.95 -16.05
CA ASP A 180 -17.30 -5.27 -16.93
C ASP A 180 -17.35 -4.37 -18.17
N LYS A 181 -17.16 -3.07 -17.98
CA LYS A 181 -17.22 -2.08 -19.05
C LYS A 181 -16.17 -2.27 -20.15
N TYR A 182 -14.94 -2.60 -19.77
CA TYR A 182 -13.82 -2.74 -20.71
C TYR A 182 -13.48 -4.19 -21.06
N ASP A 183 -14.15 -5.16 -20.43
CA ASP A 183 -13.86 -6.59 -20.56
C ASP A 183 -12.37 -6.91 -20.30
N LEU A 184 -11.82 -6.35 -19.20
CA LEU A 184 -10.45 -6.51 -18.75
C LEU A 184 -10.39 -6.79 -17.24
N ASN A 185 -9.25 -7.30 -16.76
CA ASN A 185 -9.07 -7.63 -15.34
C ASN A 185 -8.60 -6.41 -14.54
N TYR A 186 -9.52 -5.53 -14.17
CA TYR A 186 -9.23 -4.46 -13.22
C TYR A 186 -9.32 -4.95 -11.78
N SER A 187 -8.52 -4.36 -10.90
CA SER A 187 -8.55 -4.69 -9.47
C SER A 187 -8.05 -3.54 -8.60
N VAL A 188 -8.53 -3.48 -7.36
CA VAL A 188 -8.02 -2.53 -6.36
C VAL A 188 -6.69 -3.03 -5.80
N LEU A 189 -5.70 -2.15 -5.73
CA LEU A 189 -4.35 -2.40 -5.22
C LEU A 189 -4.08 -1.54 -3.98
N ALA A 190 -3.69 -2.16 -2.88
CA ALA A 190 -3.05 -1.46 -1.78
C ALA A 190 -1.64 -1.06 -2.22
N THR A 191 -1.49 0.13 -2.79
CA THR A 191 -0.28 0.54 -3.52
C THR A 191 1.00 0.40 -2.69
N PRO A 192 2.06 -0.24 -3.22
CA PRO A 192 3.38 -0.22 -2.63
C PRO A 192 4.07 1.13 -2.89
N ALA A 193 3.72 2.13 -2.10
CA ALA A 193 4.12 3.51 -2.35
C ALA A 193 5.49 3.83 -1.75
N GLU A 194 6.53 3.63 -2.49
CA GLU A 194 7.89 3.94 -2.07
C GLU A 194 8.24 5.41 -2.29
N GLY A 195 8.28 5.84 -3.53
CA GLY A 195 8.52 7.25 -3.87
C GLY A 195 7.27 8.13 -3.78
N LEU A 196 6.10 7.55 -4.05
CA LEU A 196 4.85 8.33 -4.10
C LEU A 196 4.42 8.85 -2.73
N SER A 197 4.69 8.11 -1.63
CA SER A 197 4.32 8.54 -0.28
C SER A 197 4.92 9.91 0.06
N GLY A 198 6.22 10.10 -0.14
CA GLY A 198 6.89 11.38 0.08
C GLY A 198 6.59 12.42 -1.00
N ARG A 199 6.41 11.99 -2.27
CA ARG A 199 6.10 12.92 -3.37
C ARG A 199 4.73 13.57 -3.20
N PHE A 200 3.71 12.80 -2.86
CA PHE A 200 2.37 13.34 -2.67
C PHE A 200 2.31 14.29 -1.48
N THR A 201 2.93 13.93 -0.35
CA THR A 201 3.02 14.83 0.82
C THR A 201 3.68 16.16 0.46
N LYS A 202 4.79 16.11 -0.29
CA LYS A 202 5.49 17.33 -0.71
C LYS A 202 4.62 18.24 -1.59
N ILE A 203 3.87 17.66 -2.53
CA ILE A 203 2.98 18.41 -3.43
C ILE A 203 1.82 19.02 -2.63
N ASP A 204 1.18 18.22 -1.78
CA ASP A 204 0.02 18.66 -1.01
C ASP A 204 0.40 19.71 0.04
N ARG A 205 1.56 19.57 0.69
CA ARG A 205 2.10 20.59 1.60
C ARG A 205 2.39 21.91 0.89
N ALA A 206 2.93 21.85 -0.32
CA ALA A 206 3.16 23.06 -1.13
C ALA A 206 1.85 23.74 -1.56
N THR A 207 0.78 22.97 -1.75
CA THR A 207 -0.51 23.48 -2.23
C THR A 207 -1.43 23.94 -1.09
N TYR A 208 -1.45 23.20 0.01
CA TYR A 208 -2.44 23.37 1.09
C TYR A 208 -1.82 23.84 2.40
N GLY A 209 -0.50 23.91 2.51
CA GLY A 209 0.23 24.21 3.74
C GLY A 209 0.43 22.99 4.63
N ILE A 210 0.94 23.25 5.84
CA ILE A 210 1.10 22.25 6.88
C ILE A 210 -0.25 22.05 7.58
N ILE A 211 -0.76 20.82 7.56
CA ILE A 211 -1.97 20.39 8.23
C ILE A 211 -1.55 19.33 9.26
N HIS A 212 -1.83 19.60 10.56
CA HIS A 212 -1.39 18.74 11.66
C HIS A 212 -2.01 17.32 11.56
N GLY A 213 -1.13 16.31 11.63
CA GLY A 213 -1.50 14.90 11.48
C GLY A 213 -1.80 14.47 10.04
N VAL A 214 -1.66 15.37 9.05
CA VAL A 214 -1.97 15.10 7.64
C VAL A 214 -0.75 15.37 6.75
N THR A 215 -0.31 16.63 6.63
CA THR A 215 0.80 17.02 5.75
C THR A 215 2.07 17.42 6.51
N ASP A 216 2.11 17.28 7.80
CA ASP A 216 3.23 17.67 8.68
C ASP A 216 4.40 16.67 8.69
N LYS A 217 4.17 15.42 8.24
CA LYS A 217 5.24 14.42 8.05
C LYS A 217 5.75 14.41 6.61
N ASP A 218 6.95 13.87 6.37
CA ASP A 218 7.57 13.82 5.04
C ASP A 218 7.10 12.63 4.18
N TYR A 219 6.06 11.92 4.63
CA TYR A 219 5.46 10.81 3.94
C TYR A 219 3.98 10.67 4.31
N TYR A 220 3.20 10.04 3.43
CA TYR A 220 1.87 9.52 3.74
C TYR A 220 1.94 8.03 4.05
N THR A 221 1.05 7.59 4.92
CA THR A 221 0.87 6.17 5.23
C THR A 221 0.53 5.39 3.95
N ASN A 222 1.20 4.25 3.76
CA ASN A 222 0.93 3.40 2.61
C ASN A 222 -0.46 2.80 2.67
N SER A 223 -1.22 2.94 1.58
CA SER A 223 -2.51 2.30 1.35
C SER A 223 -3.43 2.31 2.59
N ASN A 224 -3.82 1.13 3.07
CA ASN A 224 -4.73 0.89 4.19
C ASN A 224 -4.02 0.60 5.52
N HIS A 225 -2.70 0.78 5.60
CA HIS A 225 -2.00 0.52 6.85
C HIS A 225 -2.37 1.50 7.96
N VAL A 226 -2.32 1.00 9.19
CA VAL A 226 -2.25 1.86 10.36
C VAL A 226 -0.92 2.63 10.30
N PRO A 227 -0.89 3.94 10.66
CA PRO A 227 0.34 4.72 10.64
C PRO A 227 1.48 4.06 11.41
N VAL A 228 2.67 4.04 10.85
CA VAL A 228 3.84 3.34 11.40
C VAL A 228 4.28 3.87 12.77
N TYR A 229 3.89 5.08 13.13
CA TYR A 229 4.16 5.72 14.43
C TYR A 229 3.10 5.42 15.49
N TYR A 230 1.98 4.79 15.09
CA TYR A 230 0.88 4.48 16.03
C TYR A 230 1.19 3.23 16.84
N LYS A 231 1.38 3.40 18.15
CA LYS A 231 1.66 2.30 19.07
C LYS A 231 0.41 1.46 19.27
N CYS A 232 0.46 0.22 18.83
CA CYS A 232 -0.61 -0.76 19.03
C CYS A 232 -0.02 -2.17 19.09
N THR A 233 -0.82 -3.13 19.56
CA THR A 233 -0.46 -4.55 19.52
C THR A 233 -0.57 -5.10 18.11
N ALA A 234 0.14 -6.19 17.81
CA ALA A 234 0.03 -6.92 16.56
C ALA A 234 -1.42 -7.34 16.26
N GLU A 235 -2.16 -7.77 17.30
CA GLU A 235 -3.57 -8.14 17.17
C GLU A 235 -4.47 -6.97 16.81
N HIS A 236 -4.29 -5.80 17.47
CA HIS A 236 -5.07 -4.61 17.12
C HIS A 236 -4.83 -4.20 15.66
N LYS A 237 -3.57 -4.18 15.24
CA LYS A 237 -3.21 -3.88 13.85
C LYS A 237 -3.84 -4.86 12.87
N ALA A 238 -3.77 -6.17 13.17
CA ALA A 238 -4.36 -7.23 12.36
C ALA A 238 -5.89 -7.09 12.24
N LYS A 239 -6.58 -6.79 13.34
CA LYS A 239 -8.02 -6.53 13.37
C LYS A 239 -8.42 -5.34 12.48
N ILE A 240 -7.61 -4.28 12.46
CA ILE A 240 -7.87 -3.08 11.67
C ILE A 240 -7.55 -3.30 10.19
N GLU A 241 -6.40 -3.90 9.85
CA GLU A 241 -5.94 -4.03 8.47
C GLU A 241 -6.53 -5.22 7.72
N GLY A 242 -6.86 -6.32 8.42
CA GLY A 242 -7.37 -7.55 7.81
C GLY A 242 -8.57 -7.37 6.89
N PRO A 243 -9.62 -6.66 7.29
CA PRO A 243 -10.81 -6.46 6.44
C PRO A 243 -10.54 -5.78 5.09
N TYR A 244 -9.43 -5.05 4.96
CA TYR A 244 -9.05 -4.43 3.67
C TYR A 244 -8.45 -5.43 2.69
N HIS A 245 -7.91 -6.57 3.15
CA HIS A 245 -7.28 -7.54 2.28
C HIS A 245 -8.25 -8.12 1.25
N GLU A 246 -9.49 -8.39 1.65
CA GLU A 246 -10.54 -8.86 0.73
C GLU A 246 -10.94 -7.79 -0.29
N LEU A 247 -10.86 -6.52 0.07
CA LEU A 247 -11.22 -5.39 -0.78
C LEU A 247 -10.10 -5.02 -1.78
N THR A 248 -8.85 -5.40 -1.50
CA THR A 248 -7.67 -5.05 -2.29
C THR A 248 -7.07 -6.27 -2.99
N ARG A 249 -7.87 -6.95 -3.80
CA ARG A 249 -7.50 -8.22 -4.47
C ARG A 249 -6.35 -8.06 -5.48
N GLY A 250 -6.10 -6.88 -6.00
CA GLY A 250 -4.95 -6.56 -6.85
C GLY A 250 -3.61 -6.58 -6.13
N GLY A 251 -3.63 -6.65 -4.81
CA GLY A 251 -2.45 -6.79 -3.98
C GLY A 251 -2.55 -6.03 -2.66
N HIS A 252 -2.07 -6.69 -1.61
CA HIS A 252 -2.00 -6.17 -0.25
C HIS A 252 -0.87 -6.87 0.49
N ILE A 253 -0.50 -6.35 1.65
CA ILE A 253 0.45 -6.97 2.57
C ILE A 253 0.19 -6.49 3.99
N PHE A 254 0.41 -7.35 4.96
CA PHE A 254 0.42 -7.03 6.37
C PHE A 254 1.86 -6.94 6.87
N TYR A 255 2.21 -5.89 7.60
CA TYR A 255 3.55 -5.71 8.17
C TYR A 255 3.51 -5.73 9.69
N ILE A 256 4.36 -6.55 10.30
CA ILE A 256 4.66 -6.51 11.72
C ILE A 256 6.13 -6.18 11.91
N GLU A 257 6.40 -5.17 12.72
CA GLU A 257 7.74 -4.81 13.17
C GLU A 257 7.98 -5.51 14.51
N LEU A 258 8.88 -6.51 14.54
CA LEU A 258 9.29 -7.18 15.78
C LEU A 258 10.53 -6.51 16.36
N ASP A 259 10.61 -6.54 17.70
CA ASP A 259 11.80 -6.15 18.43
C ASP A 259 12.76 -7.35 18.57
N GLY A 260 14.06 -7.09 18.55
CA GLY A 260 15.10 -8.08 18.78
C GLY A 260 15.30 -9.10 17.65
N ASP A 261 15.87 -10.25 18.00
CA ASP A 261 16.20 -11.34 17.07
C ASP A 261 15.15 -12.45 17.13
N ALA A 262 14.32 -12.53 16.11
CA ALA A 262 13.26 -13.55 16.03
C ALA A 262 13.79 -14.99 15.97
N THR A 263 15.10 -15.21 15.73
CA THR A 263 15.69 -16.56 15.79
C THR A 263 15.73 -17.12 17.22
N HIS A 264 15.66 -16.25 18.23
CA HIS A 264 15.59 -16.63 19.64
C HIS A 264 14.16 -16.65 20.19
N ASN A 265 13.16 -16.30 19.38
CA ASN A 265 11.74 -16.31 19.75
C ASN A 265 10.88 -16.65 18.53
N PRO A 266 10.96 -17.87 17.99
CA PRO A 266 10.18 -18.29 16.83
C PRO A 266 8.68 -18.26 17.08
N GLU A 267 8.23 -18.41 18.34
CA GLU A 267 6.82 -18.35 18.74
C GLU A 267 6.21 -16.97 18.43
N SER A 268 7.00 -15.91 18.45
CA SER A 268 6.53 -14.57 18.04
C SER A 268 6.19 -14.50 16.55
N VAL A 269 6.91 -15.24 15.70
CA VAL A 269 6.62 -15.35 14.27
C VAL A 269 5.38 -16.21 14.03
N GLU A 270 5.25 -17.33 14.76
CA GLU A 270 4.07 -18.20 14.74
C GLU A 270 2.81 -17.40 15.11
N ALA A 271 2.86 -16.64 16.21
CA ALA A 271 1.76 -15.76 16.62
C ALA A 271 1.33 -14.76 15.52
N VAL A 272 2.27 -14.23 14.73
CA VAL A 272 1.93 -13.37 13.59
C VAL A 272 1.20 -14.16 12.49
N VAL A 273 1.63 -15.40 12.21
CA VAL A 273 0.96 -16.28 11.24
C VAL A 273 -0.47 -16.62 11.69
N ASP A 274 -0.64 -16.95 12.98
CA ASP A 274 -1.96 -17.21 13.57
C ASP A 274 -2.89 -15.99 13.49
N LEU A 275 -2.35 -14.78 13.70
CA LEU A 275 -3.12 -13.55 13.51
C LEU A 275 -3.52 -13.36 12.05
N MET A 276 -2.63 -13.68 11.11
CA MET A 276 -2.96 -13.59 9.68
C MET A 276 -4.08 -14.57 9.31
N ASP A 277 -4.05 -15.79 9.80
CA ASP A 277 -5.13 -16.77 9.60
C ASP A 277 -6.44 -16.27 10.23
N LYS A 278 -6.40 -15.89 11.51
CA LYS A 278 -7.55 -15.37 12.26
C LYS A 278 -8.27 -14.22 11.57
N TYR A 279 -7.54 -13.32 10.92
CA TYR A 279 -8.08 -12.12 10.26
C TYR A 279 -8.11 -12.23 8.72
N ASN A 280 -8.01 -13.45 8.17
CA ASN A 280 -8.12 -13.77 6.74
C ASN A 280 -7.15 -12.97 5.87
N MET A 281 -5.89 -12.90 6.28
CA MET A 281 -4.84 -12.18 5.55
C MET A 281 -3.99 -13.15 4.72
N GLY A 282 -3.99 -12.99 3.41
CA GLY A 282 -3.30 -13.89 2.49
C GLY A 282 -1.81 -13.61 2.30
N TYR A 283 -1.28 -12.49 2.80
CA TYR A 283 0.12 -12.13 2.63
C TYR A 283 0.60 -11.18 3.71
N GLY A 284 1.76 -11.47 4.29
CA GLY A 284 2.36 -10.66 5.34
C GLY A 284 3.87 -10.72 5.35
N SER A 285 4.47 -9.86 6.14
CA SER A 285 5.91 -9.79 6.38
C SER A 285 6.19 -9.47 7.84
N VAL A 286 7.00 -10.31 8.44
CA VAL A 286 7.60 -10.05 9.74
C VAL A 286 8.91 -9.30 9.50
N ASN A 287 8.98 -8.07 10.00
CA ASN A 287 10.14 -7.22 9.85
C ASN A 287 10.95 -7.19 11.14
N HIS A 288 12.24 -7.36 11.03
CA HIS A 288 13.23 -7.08 12.07
C HIS A 288 14.48 -6.54 11.41
N THR A 289 15.19 -5.69 12.11
CA THR A 289 16.42 -5.09 11.59
C THR A 289 17.60 -6.03 11.82
N ARG A 290 18.50 -6.12 10.84
CA ARG A 290 19.80 -6.78 10.99
C ARG A 290 20.91 -5.86 10.52
N SER A 291 21.93 -5.70 11.34
CA SER A 291 23.16 -5.01 10.97
C SER A 291 24.27 -6.01 10.71
N ARG A 292 25.02 -5.79 9.61
CA ARG A 292 26.11 -6.65 9.18
C ARG A 292 27.38 -5.83 8.98
N CYS A 293 28.49 -6.31 9.55
CA CYS A 293 29.79 -5.81 9.23
C CYS A 293 30.23 -6.34 7.85
N MET A 294 30.52 -5.44 6.93
CA MET A 294 30.91 -5.80 5.56
C MET A 294 32.33 -6.31 5.48
N ASP A 295 33.19 -6.08 6.52
CA ASP A 295 34.59 -6.49 6.52
C ASP A 295 34.80 -7.87 7.13
N CYS A 296 34.11 -8.23 8.22
CA CYS A 296 34.29 -9.54 8.88
C CYS A 296 33.04 -10.44 8.85
N GLY A 297 31.89 -9.95 8.35
CA GLY A 297 30.67 -10.73 8.25
C GLY A 297 29.88 -10.89 9.57
N PHE A 298 30.29 -10.21 10.66
CA PHE A 298 29.53 -10.21 11.91
C PHE A 298 28.11 -9.65 11.69
N GLU A 299 27.10 -10.31 12.22
CA GLU A 299 25.70 -9.90 12.15
C GLU A 299 25.05 -9.87 13.53
N ASN A 300 24.15 -8.90 13.74
CA ASN A 300 23.26 -8.87 14.89
C ASN A 300 21.94 -8.13 14.57
N ALA A 301 21.00 -8.12 15.53
CA ALA A 301 19.71 -7.46 15.40
C ALA A 301 19.71 -5.97 15.82
N ASP A 302 20.85 -5.42 16.17
CA ASP A 302 20.98 -4.01 16.60
C ASP A 302 20.98 -3.06 15.39
N ALA A 303 19.87 -2.34 15.21
CA ALA A 303 19.72 -1.33 14.15
C ALA A 303 20.64 -0.12 14.32
N THR A 304 21.20 0.08 15.51
CA THR A 304 21.99 1.25 15.87
C THR A 304 23.50 1.00 15.79
N LEU A 305 23.90 -0.20 15.38
CA LEU A 305 25.29 -0.59 15.28
C LEU A 305 26.07 0.33 14.32
N THR A 306 27.04 1.07 14.81
CA THR A 306 27.89 1.99 14.03
C THR A 306 29.34 1.52 13.91
N GLU A 307 29.72 0.55 14.75
CA GLU A 307 31.05 -0.03 14.78
C GLU A 307 30.97 -1.51 15.14
N CYS A 308 31.70 -2.36 14.42
CA CYS A 308 31.65 -3.80 14.60
C CYS A 308 32.35 -4.18 15.94
N PRO A 309 31.66 -4.90 16.84
CA PRO A 309 32.24 -5.32 18.10
C PRO A 309 33.33 -6.41 17.93
N MET A 310 33.38 -7.06 16.76
CA MET A 310 34.35 -8.13 16.48
C MET A 310 35.65 -7.61 15.87
N CYS A 311 35.59 -6.63 14.96
CA CYS A 311 36.81 -6.17 14.24
C CYS A 311 37.01 -4.66 14.28
N GLY A 312 36.17 -3.89 14.96
CA GLY A 312 36.27 -2.43 15.07
C GLY A 312 36.00 -1.67 13.77
N SER A 313 35.51 -2.34 12.72
CA SER A 313 35.16 -1.69 11.46
C SER A 313 33.89 -0.84 11.59
N LYS A 314 33.89 0.31 10.92
CA LYS A 314 32.72 1.18 10.75
C LYS A 314 31.96 0.91 9.46
N ASN A 315 32.39 -0.06 8.67
CA ASN A 315 31.75 -0.48 7.45
C ASN A 315 30.55 -1.40 7.77
N ILE A 316 29.49 -0.80 8.34
CA ILE A 316 28.28 -1.49 8.75
C ILE A 316 27.19 -1.23 7.72
N ASP A 317 26.56 -2.31 7.25
CA ASP A 317 25.35 -2.26 6.43
C ASP A 317 24.14 -2.68 7.28
N THR A 318 23.08 -1.87 7.26
CA THR A 318 21.86 -2.18 7.98
C THR A 318 20.80 -2.62 6.97
N ILE A 319 20.39 -3.87 7.11
CA ILE A 319 19.37 -4.50 6.28
C ILE A 319 18.03 -4.34 6.99
N GLN A 320 17.10 -3.67 6.33
CA GLN A 320 15.74 -3.55 6.79
C GLN A 320 14.79 -3.56 5.60
N ARG A 321 13.62 -4.19 5.78
CA ARG A 321 12.59 -4.17 4.75
C ARG A 321 11.84 -2.85 4.79
N ILE A 322 11.69 -2.25 3.62
CA ILE A 322 10.83 -1.09 3.39
C ILE A 322 9.66 -1.55 2.53
N THR A 323 8.51 -1.08 2.73
CA THR A 323 7.29 -1.20 1.89
C THR A 323 7.13 -2.42 0.96
N GLY A 324 8.06 -3.35 0.87
CA GLY A 324 7.88 -4.52 0.02
C GLY A 324 9.11 -5.13 -0.59
N TYR A 325 10.25 -4.47 -0.63
CA TYR A 325 11.49 -5.12 -1.04
C TYR A 325 12.65 -4.82 -0.11
N LEU A 326 13.65 -5.70 -0.12
CA LEU A 326 14.91 -5.50 0.56
C LEU A 326 15.80 -4.60 -0.29
N VAL A 327 16.22 -3.50 0.31
CA VAL A 327 17.33 -2.69 -0.19
C VAL A 327 18.45 -2.83 0.83
N GLY A 328 19.61 -3.29 0.40
CA GLY A 328 20.71 -3.67 1.29
C GLY A 328 21.11 -2.57 2.26
N THR A 329 21.19 -1.33 1.82
CA THR A 329 21.57 -0.20 2.70
C THR A 329 20.51 0.89 2.72
N THR A 330 20.20 1.39 3.91
CA THR A 330 19.28 2.51 4.12
C THR A 330 19.77 3.81 3.48
N SER A 331 21.07 3.95 3.23
CA SER A 331 21.64 5.13 2.56
C SER A 331 21.12 5.37 1.14
N ARG A 332 20.54 4.34 0.51
CA ARG A 332 19.93 4.42 -0.82
C ARG A 332 18.43 4.74 -0.80
N TRP A 333 17.84 4.86 0.37
CA TRP A 333 16.43 5.14 0.51
C TRP A 333 16.12 6.61 0.21
N ASN A 334 14.94 6.87 -0.33
CA ASN A 334 14.48 8.24 -0.51
C ASN A 334 14.12 8.89 0.84
N ALA A 335 14.09 10.24 0.87
CA ALA A 335 13.86 11.00 2.09
C ALA A 335 12.56 10.64 2.83
N GLY A 336 11.47 10.40 2.10
CA GLY A 336 10.18 10.02 2.70
C GLY A 336 10.26 8.66 3.40
N LYS A 337 11.00 7.71 2.85
CA LYS A 337 11.19 6.40 3.48
C LYS A 337 12.16 6.42 4.65
N LEU A 338 13.17 7.27 4.61
CA LEU A 338 14.02 7.52 5.78
C LEU A 338 13.25 8.18 6.92
N ALA A 339 12.34 9.10 6.62
CA ALA A 339 11.47 9.70 7.62
C ALA A 339 10.48 8.68 8.22
N GLU A 340 9.86 7.85 7.37
CA GLU A 340 9.00 6.74 7.81
C GLU A 340 9.74 5.77 8.74
N LEU A 341 10.97 5.40 8.39
CA LEU A 341 11.79 4.49 9.19
C LEU A 341 12.03 5.00 10.60
N LYS A 342 12.31 6.30 10.75
CA LYS A 342 12.53 6.93 12.06
C LYS A 342 11.29 6.93 12.95
N ASP A 343 10.12 6.92 12.34
CA ASP A 343 8.84 6.96 13.04
C ASP A 343 8.29 5.56 13.37
N ARG A 344 8.86 4.48 12.82
CA ARG A 344 8.37 3.12 13.03
C ARG A 344 8.43 2.71 14.48
N VAL A 345 7.35 2.07 14.95
CA VAL A 345 7.26 1.45 16.26
C VAL A 345 7.13 -0.06 16.10
N THR A 346 7.62 -0.80 17.10
CA THR A 346 7.47 -2.25 17.20
C THR A 346 6.06 -2.62 17.68
N HIS A 347 5.62 -3.84 17.34
CA HIS A 347 4.31 -4.35 17.68
C HIS A 347 4.43 -5.53 18.66
N ASP A 348 3.81 -5.38 19.82
CA ASP A 348 3.74 -6.47 20.80
C ASP A 348 2.84 -7.59 20.27
N THR A 349 3.38 -8.81 20.21
CA THR A 349 2.65 -10.03 19.83
C THR A 349 1.96 -10.71 21.03
N GLY A 350 2.20 -10.23 22.24
CA GLY A 350 1.76 -10.86 23.48
C GLY A 350 2.62 -12.08 23.90
N ILE A 351 3.60 -12.45 23.11
CA ILE A 351 4.54 -13.54 23.40
C ILE A 351 5.76 -12.98 24.11
N LYS A 352 5.96 -13.35 25.35
CA LYS A 352 7.18 -12.97 26.08
C LYS A 352 8.34 -13.83 25.58
N GLY A 353 9.41 -13.19 25.13
CA GLY A 353 10.65 -13.88 24.81
C GLY A 353 11.14 -14.67 26.00
N ALA A 354 11.67 -15.88 25.78
CA ALA A 354 12.46 -16.57 26.78
C ALA A 354 13.72 -15.74 27.04
N ASN A 355 13.88 -15.23 28.28
CA ASN A 355 15.09 -14.56 28.74
C ASN A 355 16.28 -15.51 28.72
#